data_f78f1cc5cf4d4a43c8757b223fceacca
#
_entry.id   f78f1cc5cf4d4a43c8757b223fceacca
#
_cell.length_a   1.000
_cell.length_b   1.000
_cell.length_c   1.000
_cell.angle_alpha   90.00
_cell.angle_beta   90.00
_cell.angle_gamma   90.00
#
_symmetry.space_group_name_H-M   'P 1'
#
loop_
_entity.id
_entity.type
_entity.pdbx_description
1 polymer ?
#
loop_
_entity_poly.entity_id
_entity_poly.type
_entity_poly.pdbx_seq_one_letter_code
_entity_poly.pdbx_strand_id
1 'polypeptide(L)'
;KGGGVKAQQEPVKEPEPVPVVEEPKATLITRTPIITVMGHVDHGKTSLLDYIRKTRVAKGEAGGITQHIGAYTVDYNGSTLTFLDTPGHAIFTEMRARGADVTDIVVLVVAANDGIMPQTREAIAHSKAAGKTIIVAINKCDLPAADPVKTKSGLMEEGLVPTDFGGDVECVEVSALTGAGIDDLLGLLVLQSEVLELQANPKANCRASIIEARVEPGTGSSATA
;
A
#
# COMPACT_ATOMS: atom_id res chain seq x y z
N LYS A 1 -28.00 7.20 56.08
CA LYS A 1 -26.52 7.12 56.14
C LYS A 1 -26.07 6.27 54.94
N GLY A 2 -25.73 6.94 53.84
CA GLY A 2 -25.21 6.31 52.66
C GLY A 2 -23.73 6.65 52.52
N GLY A 3 -22.86 5.65 52.59
CA GLY A 3 -21.45 5.79 52.34
C GLY A 3 -21.16 5.59 50.86
N GLY A 4 -20.83 6.67 50.14
CA GLY A 4 -20.32 6.60 48.79
C GLY A 4 -18.84 6.23 48.83
N VAL A 5 -18.50 5.09 48.24
CA VAL A 5 -17.10 4.69 47.98
C VAL A 5 -16.62 5.44 46.76
N LYS A 6 -15.73 6.40 46.94
CA LYS A 6 -15.00 7.05 45.84
C LYS A 6 -13.91 6.09 45.38
N ALA A 7 -14.04 5.56 44.16
CA ALA A 7 -12.96 4.88 43.46
C ALA A 7 -11.86 5.92 43.16
N GLN A 8 -10.70 5.76 43.81
CA GLN A 8 -9.49 6.49 43.42
C GLN A 8 -8.94 5.87 42.15
N GLN A 9 -8.94 6.62 41.05
CA GLN A 9 -8.19 6.29 39.84
C GLN A 9 -6.70 6.52 40.15
N GLU A 10 -5.92 5.45 40.17
CA GLU A 10 -4.46 5.57 40.16
C GLU A 10 -3.98 6.26 38.91
N PRO A 11 -3.01 7.19 38.95
CA PRO A 11 -2.46 7.84 37.80
C PRO A 11 -1.72 6.80 36.95
N VAL A 12 -2.11 6.72 35.66
CA VAL A 12 -1.39 5.96 34.63
C VAL A 12 0.02 6.53 34.56
N LYS A 13 1.03 5.77 35.00
CA LYS A 13 2.43 6.13 34.80
C LYS A 13 2.70 6.21 33.30
N GLU A 14 3.13 7.39 32.82
CA GLU A 14 3.71 7.52 31.49
C GLU A 14 4.90 6.55 31.35
N PRO A 15 5.01 5.82 30.22
CA PRO A 15 6.15 4.93 30.01
C PRO A 15 7.44 5.76 30.03
N GLU A 16 8.38 5.35 30.87
CA GLU A 16 9.71 5.96 30.90
C GLU A 16 10.36 5.92 29.53
N PRO A 17 11.06 6.97 29.08
CA PRO A 17 11.75 6.96 27.79
C PRO A 17 12.78 5.84 27.78
N VAL A 18 12.59 4.89 26.86
CA VAL A 18 13.53 3.77 26.65
C VAL A 18 14.90 4.39 26.30
N PRO A 19 16.01 3.99 26.97
CA PRO A 19 17.31 4.54 26.67
C PRO A 19 17.65 4.32 25.20
N VAL A 20 18.00 5.40 24.52
CA VAL A 20 18.51 5.35 23.13
C VAL A 20 19.86 4.65 23.20
N VAL A 21 19.87 3.36 22.89
CA VAL A 21 21.09 2.59 22.71
C VAL A 21 21.74 3.10 21.43
N GLU A 22 22.93 3.71 21.54
CA GLU A 22 23.72 4.08 20.36
C GLU A 22 23.95 2.84 19.50
N GLU A 23 23.36 2.81 18.31
CA GLU A 23 23.51 1.71 17.38
C GLU A 23 24.97 1.67 16.88
N PRO A 24 25.62 0.49 16.87
CA PRO A 24 26.99 0.38 16.35
C PRO A 24 27.02 0.83 14.89
N LYS A 25 28.10 1.50 14.47
CA LYS A 25 28.31 1.98 13.08
C LYS A 25 27.93 0.88 12.09
N ALA A 26 26.77 1.06 11.45
CA ALA A 26 26.09 0.05 10.68
C ALA A 26 26.67 -0.02 9.27
N THR A 27 26.90 -1.23 8.80
CA THR A 27 27.03 -1.48 7.37
C THR A 27 25.62 -1.48 6.79
N LEU A 28 25.20 -0.36 6.19
CA LEU A 28 23.90 -0.26 5.55
C LEU A 28 23.90 -1.11 4.28
N ILE A 29 22.86 -1.87 4.08
CA ILE A 29 22.60 -2.65 2.87
C ILE A 29 21.31 -2.16 2.21
N THR A 30 21.25 -2.24 0.89
CA THR A 30 20.01 -1.97 0.15
C THR A 30 18.94 -2.96 0.57
N ARG A 31 17.74 -2.48 0.86
CA ARG A 31 16.60 -3.33 1.20
C ARG A 31 15.54 -3.31 0.11
N THR A 32 14.78 -4.38 0.06
CA THR A 32 13.61 -4.51 -0.80
C THR A 32 12.59 -3.40 -0.53
N PRO A 33 12.07 -2.72 -1.57
CA PRO A 33 10.99 -1.75 -1.43
C PRO A 33 9.68 -2.44 -1.03
N ILE A 34 8.91 -1.78 -0.17
CA ILE A 34 7.58 -2.20 0.21
C ILE A 34 6.58 -1.33 -0.55
N ILE A 35 5.74 -1.96 -1.34
CA ILE A 35 4.81 -1.32 -2.27
C ILE A 35 3.38 -1.68 -1.87
N THR A 36 2.55 -0.69 -1.55
CA THR A 36 1.13 -0.94 -1.28
C THR A 36 0.28 -0.61 -2.50
N VAL A 37 -0.66 -1.49 -2.82
CA VAL A 37 -1.62 -1.28 -3.90
C VAL A 37 -2.94 -0.79 -3.33
N MET A 38 -3.37 0.40 -3.75
CA MET A 38 -4.57 1.08 -3.27
C MET A 38 -5.49 1.48 -4.42
N GLY A 39 -6.72 1.82 -4.11
CA GLY A 39 -7.71 2.30 -5.07
C GLY A 39 -9.10 1.72 -4.81
N HIS A 40 -10.05 2.07 -5.66
CA HIS A 40 -11.46 1.62 -5.55
C HIS A 40 -11.61 0.10 -5.72
N VAL A 41 -12.70 -0.48 -5.19
CA VAL A 41 -12.97 -1.93 -5.20
C VAL A 41 -12.89 -2.51 -6.61
N ASP A 42 -13.64 -1.97 -7.55
CA ASP A 42 -13.78 -2.53 -8.90
C ASP A 42 -12.73 -2.05 -9.91
N HIS A 43 -11.68 -1.35 -9.46
CA HIS A 43 -10.60 -0.88 -10.33
C HIS A 43 -9.58 -1.96 -10.72
N GLY A 44 -9.77 -3.21 -10.23
CA GLY A 44 -8.98 -4.36 -10.65
C GLY A 44 -7.64 -4.50 -9.93
N LYS A 45 -7.52 -4.02 -8.68
CA LYS A 45 -6.31 -4.20 -7.85
C LYS A 45 -5.89 -5.66 -7.73
N THR A 46 -6.82 -6.51 -7.25
CA THR A 46 -6.56 -7.95 -7.06
C THR A 46 -6.23 -8.63 -8.38
N SER A 47 -6.89 -8.25 -9.48
CA SER A 47 -6.58 -8.78 -10.81
C SER A 47 -5.18 -8.39 -11.28
N LEU A 48 -4.76 -7.12 -11.03
CA LEU A 48 -3.41 -6.65 -11.33
C LEU A 48 -2.36 -7.44 -10.53
N LEU A 49 -2.59 -7.61 -9.24
CA LEU A 49 -1.71 -8.36 -8.36
C LEU A 49 -1.65 -9.85 -8.72
N ASP A 50 -2.79 -10.46 -9.10
CA ASP A 50 -2.84 -11.84 -9.59
C ASP A 50 -2.04 -12.02 -10.87
N TYR A 51 -2.10 -11.05 -11.79
CA TYR A 51 -1.28 -11.07 -12.99
C TYR A 51 0.22 -11.00 -12.64
N ILE A 52 0.60 -10.08 -11.77
CA ILE A 52 2.00 -9.92 -11.33
C ILE A 52 2.50 -11.20 -10.63
N ARG A 53 1.68 -11.82 -9.77
CA ARG A 53 1.99 -13.09 -9.10
C ARG A 53 1.94 -14.32 -10.01
N LYS A 54 1.37 -14.19 -11.20
CA LYS A 54 1.01 -15.32 -12.09
C LYS A 54 0.07 -16.33 -11.41
N THR A 55 -0.81 -15.86 -10.55
CA THR A 55 -1.79 -16.64 -9.75
C THR A 55 -3.22 -16.22 -10.07
N ARG A 56 -4.19 -16.84 -9.42
CA ARG A 56 -5.63 -16.52 -9.59
C ARG A 56 -6.34 -16.47 -8.22
N VAL A 57 -5.81 -15.68 -7.31
CA VAL A 57 -6.35 -15.53 -5.94
C VAL A 57 -7.74 -14.90 -5.95
N ALA A 58 -7.98 -13.91 -6.81
CA ALA A 58 -9.29 -13.26 -6.94
C ALA A 58 -10.46 -14.24 -7.17
N LYS A 59 -10.21 -15.40 -7.79
CA LYS A 59 -11.24 -16.43 -8.00
C LYS A 59 -11.55 -17.27 -6.76
N GLY A 60 -10.66 -17.27 -5.77
CA GLY A 60 -10.80 -18.05 -4.52
C GLY A 60 -11.35 -17.23 -3.35
N GLU A 61 -11.30 -15.91 -3.41
CA GLU A 61 -11.83 -15.03 -2.36
C GLU A 61 -13.35 -14.83 -2.50
N ALA A 62 -14.06 -14.79 -1.36
CA ALA A 62 -15.49 -14.56 -1.33
C ALA A 62 -15.83 -13.17 -1.93
N GLY A 63 -16.58 -13.16 -3.03
CA GLY A 63 -16.91 -11.95 -3.77
C GLY A 63 -15.81 -11.40 -4.68
N GLY A 64 -14.66 -12.08 -4.82
CA GLY A 64 -13.54 -11.65 -5.68
C GLY A 64 -12.84 -10.38 -5.19
N ILE A 65 -12.94 -10.07 -3.89
CA ILE A 65 -12.35 -8.88 -3.25
C ILE A 65 -11.37 -9.29 -2.14
N THR A 66 -10.28 -8.56 -2.02
CA THR A 66 -9.31 -8.72 -0.93
C THR A 66 -9.94 -8.31 0.39
N GLN A 67 -9.92 -9.18 1.40
CA GLN A 67 -10.49 -8.95 2.73
C GLN A 67 -9.43 -8.81 3.83
N HIS A 68 -8.22 -9.31 3.60
CA HIS A 68 -7.08 -9.24 4.51
C HIS A 68 -5.89 -8.60 3.82
N ILE A 69 -4.98 -8.00 4.60
CA ILE A 69 -3.72 -7.50 4.04
C ILE A 69 -2.82 -8.71 3.73
N GLY A 70 -2.55 -8.93 2.45
CA GLY A 70 -1.61 -9.95 1.99
C GLY A 70 -0.26 -9.35 1.63
N ALA A 71 0.85 -9.98 2.04
CA ALA A 71 2.20 -9.59 1.64
C ALA A 71 2.82 -10.69 0.78
N TYR A 72 3.49 -10.31 -0.31
CA TYR A 72 4.23 -11.25 -1.16
C TYR A 72 5.35 -10.54 -1.90
N THR A 73 6.35 -11.30 -2.32
CA THR A 73 7.50 -10.81 -3.09
C THR A 73 7.44 -11.27 -4.53
N VAL A 74 7.94 -10.42 -5.41
CA VAL A 74 8.09 -10.70 -6.85
C VAL A 74 9.50 -10.32 -7.27
N ASP A 75 10.16 -11.22 -7.99
CA ASP A 75 11.46 -10.95 -8.60
C ASP A 75 11.27 -10.46 -10.02
N TYR A 76 11.79 -9.29 -10.31
CA TYR A 76 11.75 -8.67 -11.63
C TYR A 76 13.12 -8.14 -12.02
N ASN A 77 13.68 -8.68 -13.12
CA ASN A 77 14.99 -8.31 -13.66
C ASN A 77 16.14 -8.30 -12.63
N GLY A 78 16.11 -9.22 -11.67
CA GLY A 78 17.13 -9.35 -10.61
C GLY A 78 16.90 -8.44 -9.40
N SER A 79 15.83 -7.63 -9.39
CA SER A 79 15.38 -6.84 -8.25
C SER A 79 14.16 -7.50 -7.62
N THR A 80 14.11 -7.57 -6.29
CA THR A 80 12.95 -8.09 -5.54
C THR A 80 12.05 -6.93 -5.13
N LEU A 81 10.75 -7.04 -5.39
CA LEU A 81 9.71 -6.09 -5.00
C LEU A 81 8.75 -6.76 -4.00
N THR A 82 8.43 -6.10 -2.89
CA THR A 82 7.44 -6.61 -1.92
C THR A 82 6.14 -5.84 -2.06
N PHE A 83 5.06 -6.54 -2.36
CA PHE A 83 3.74 -5.97 -2.49
C PHE A 83 2.89 -6.24 -1.25
N LEU A 84 2.14 -5.22 -0.82
CA LEU A 84 1.07 -5.31 0.18
C LEU A 84 -0.26 -5.08 -0.54
N ASP A 85 -1.12 -6.09 -0.53
CA ASP A 85 -2.48 -5.97 -1.04
C ASP A 85 -3.40 -5.44 0.06
N THR A 86 -4.09 -4.33 -0.19
CA THR A 86 -5.02 -3.73 0.77
C THR A 86 -6.46 -3.82 0.29
N PRO A 87 -7.41 -4.14 1.21
CA PRO A 87 -8.82 -4.16 0.87
C PRO A 87 -9.32 -2.81 0.34
N GLY A 88 -10.02 -2.80 -0.80
CA GLY A 88 -10.55 -1.58 -1.42
C GLY A 88 -11.86 -1.08 -0.81
N HIS A 89 -12.55 -1.88 0.01
CA HIS A 89 -13.87 -1.53 0.53
C HIS A 89 -13.82 -0.42 1.59
N ALA A 90 -14.83 0.45 1.63
CA ALA A 90 -14.88 1.62 2.53
C ALA A 90 -14.71 1.30 4.02
N ILE A 91 -15.16 0.12 4.46
CA ILE A 91 -15.04 -0.32 5.87
C ILE A 91 -13.60 -0.60 6.32
N PHE A 92 -12.63 -0.67 5.41
CA PHE A 92 -11.23 -0.98 5.70
C PHE A 92 -10.31 0.24 5.65
N THR A 93 -10.82 1.43 5.97
CA THR A 93 -10.04 2.69 5.97
C THR A 93 -8.78 2.62 6.82
N GLU A 94 -8.86 2.03 8.02
CA GLU A 94 -7.69 1.87 8.89
C GLU A 94 -6.62 0.97 8.31
N MET A 95 -7.00 -0.08 7.55
CA MET A 95 -6.05 -0.97 6.88
C MET A 95 -5.32 -0.24 5.76
N ARG A 96 -5.99 0.67 5.03
CA ARG A 96 -5.35 1.50 4.00
C ARG A 96 -4.38 2.51 4.61
N ALA A 97 -4.74 3.13 5.73
CA ALA A 97 -3.85 4.04 6.46
C ALA A 97 -2.58 3.30 6.93
N ARG A 98 -2.73 2.14 7.57
CA ARG A 98 -1.59 1.29 7.97
C ARG A 98 -0.74 0.84 6.79
N GLY A 99 -1.39 0.45 5.68
CA GLY A 99 -0.69 0.12 4.44
C GLY A 99 0.17 1.29 3.96
N ALA A 100 -0.35 2.52 3.93
CA ALA A 100 0.41 3.70 3.56
C ALA A 100 1.57 4.00 4.51
N ASP A 101 1.39 3.83 5.82
CA ASP A 101 2.41 4.14 6.81
C ASP A 101 3.65 3.25 6.70
N VAL A 102 3.46 1.94 6.43
CA VAL A 102 4.56 0.96 6.38
C VAL A 102 5.25 0.84 5.03
N THR A 103 4.71 1.48 3.98
CA THR A 103 5.23 1.38 2.62
C THR A 103 6.22 2.46 2.25
N ASP A 104 6.98 2.20 1.20
CA ASP A 104 7.87 3.17 0.56
C ASP A 104 7.18 3.81 -0.64
N ILE A 105 6.45 3.02 -1.42
CA ILE A 105 5.77 3.43 -2.65
C ILE A 105 4.31 2.99 -2.59
N VAL A 106 3.40 3.85 -3.01
CA VAL A 106 1.98 3.53 -3.17
C VAL A 106 1.64 3.45 -4.66
N VAL A 107 1.13 2.30 -5.09
CA VAL A 107 0.54 2.13 -6.43
C VAL A 107 -0.96 2.38 -6.34
N LEU A 108 -1.39 3.50 -6.88
CA LEU A 108 -2.80 3.89 -6.95
C LEU A 108 -3.42 3.34 -8.23
N VAL A 109 -4.29 2.35 -8.11
CA VAL A 109 -4.98 1.75 -9.26
C VAL A 109 -6.28 2.48 -9.53
N VAL A 110 -6.41 3.02 -10.75
CA VAL A 110 -7.60 3.75 -11.23
C VAL A 110 -8.06 3.13 -12.53
N ALA A 111 -9.33 2.76 -12.64
CA ALA A 111 -9.86 2.24 -13.89
C ALA A 111 -10.12 3.37 -14.89
N ALA A 112 -9.63 3.22 -16.12
CA ALA A 112 -9.73 4.23 -17.18
C ALA A 112 -11.17 4.55 -17.61
N ASN A 113 -12.12 3.64 -17.38
CA ASN A 113 -13.53 3.82 -17.71
C ASN A 113 -14.34 4.51 -16.61
N ASP A 114 -13.90 4.40 -15.34
CA ASP A 114 -14.65 4.89 -14.17
C ASP A 114 -14.07 6.22 -13.64
N GLY A 115 -12.75 6.43 -13.79
CA GLY A 115 -12.06 7.61 -13.27
C GLY A 115 -11.91 7.64 -11.75
N ILE A 116 -11.90 8.85 -11.17
CA ILE A 116 -11.64 9.05 -9.74
C ILE A 116 -12.89 8.80 -8.89
N MET A 117 -12.86 7.75 -8.09
CA MET A 117 -13.94 7.34 -7.19
C MET A 117 -13.67 7.80 -5.74
N PRO A 118 -14.67 7.83 -4.84
CA PRO A 118 -14.49 8.30 -3.45
C PRO A 118 -13.37 7.58 -2.69
N GLN A 119 -13.24 6.26 -2.85
CA GLN A 119 -12.17 5.48 -2.22
C GLN A 119 -10.79 5.77 -2.83
N THR A 120 -10.73 6.19 -4.10
CA THR A 120 -9.50 6.67 -4.75
C THR A 120 -9.05 7.97 -4.09
N ARG A 121 -9.97 8.92 -3.83
CA ARG A 121 -9.67 10.17 -3.10
C ARG A 121 -9.15 9.91 -1.71
N GLU A 122 -9.76 8.98 -1.00
CA GLU A 122 -9.34 8.55 0.34
C GLU A 122 -7.91 7.97 0.29
N ALA A 123 -7.61 7.09 -0.66
CA ALA A 123 -6.27 6.53 -0.85
C ALA A 123 -5.23 7.61 -1.14
N ILE A 124 -5.57 8.60 -1.99
CA ILE A 124 -4.71 9.77 -2.26
C ILE A 124 -4.44 10.55 -0.98
N ALA A 125 -5.47 10.83 -0.18
CA ALA A 125 -5.33 11.57 1.06
C ALA A 125 -4.43 10.86 2.08
N HIS A 126 -4.59 9.54 2.26
CA HIS A 126 -3.73 8.72 3.12
C HIS A 126 -2.28 8.70 2.64
N SER A 127 -2.05 8.50 1.34
CA SER A 127 -0.71 8.46 0.77
C SER A 127 0.03 9.79 0.90
N LYS A 128 -0.68 10.91 0.66
CA LYS A 128 -0.14 12.27 0.86
C LYS A 128 0.15 12.56 2.34
N ALA A 129 -0.76 12.19 3.24
CA ALA A 129 -0.57 12.37 4.67
C ALA A 129 0.64 11.58 5.20
N ALA A 130 0.87 10.38 4.67
CA ALA A 130 2.04 9.55 4.98
C ALA A 130 3.33 10.01 4.27
N GLY A 131 3.28 11.01 3.39
CA GLY A 131 4.44 11.53 2.65
C GLY A 131 5.07 10.51 1.70
N LYS A 132 4.26 9.60 1.13
CA LYS A 132 4.77 8.51 0.28
C LYS A 132 4.79 8.88 -1.20
N THR A 133 5.72 8.29 -1.92
CA THR A 133 5.75 8.37 -3.39
C THR A 133 4.54 7.64 -3.96
N ILE A 134 3.79 8.32 -4.84
CA ILE A 134 2.59 7.78 -5.49
C ILE A 134 2.90 7.54 -6.96
N ILE A 135 2.65 6.31 -7.42
CA ILE A 135 2.65 5.93 -8.84
C ILE A 135 1.22 5.53 -9.20
N VAL A 136 0.72 6.02 -10.31
CA VAL A 136 -0.65 5.72 -10.75
C VAL A 136 -0.64 4.66 -11.84
N ALA A 137 -1.34 3.55 -11.59
CA ALA A 137 -1.63 2.53 -12.59
C ALA A 137 -3.06 2.74 -13.13
N ILE A 138 -3.18 3.28 -14.35
CA ILE A 138 -4.45 3.46 -15.04
C ILE A 138 -4.82 2.13 -15.67
N ASN A 139 -5.73 1.39 -15.03
CA ASN A 139 -6.08 0.02 -15.41
C ASN A 139 -7.29 -0.03 -16.33
N LYS A 140 -7.53 -1.22 -16.91
CA LYS A 140 -8.61 -1.50 -17.86
C LYS A 140 -8.50 -0.70 -19.17
N CYS A 141 -7.29 -0.38 -19.60
CA CYS A 141 -7.05 0.31 -20.89
C CYS A 141 -7.42 -0.55 -22.12
N ASP A 142 -7.70 -1.83 -21.93
CA ASP A 142 -8.21 -2.74 -22.95
C ASP A 142 -9.70 -2.53 -23.30
N LEU A 143 -10.44 -1.80 -22.46
CA LEU A 143 -11.87 -1.57 -22.67
C LEU A 143 -12.12 -0.48 -23.73
N PRO A 144 -13.14 -0.63 -24.59
CA PRO A 144 -13.49 0.40 -25.57
C PRO A 144 -13.92 1.75 -24.96
N ALA A 145 -14.38 1.72 -23.70
CA ALA A 145 -14.78 2.91 -22.92
C ALA A 145 -13.64 3.50 -22.11
N ALA A 146 -12.42 3.02 -22.27
CA ALA A 146 -11.25 3.54 -21.54
C ALA A 146 -10.91 4.95 -22.03
N ASP A 147 -10.75 5.88 -21.08
CA ASP A 147 -10.30 7.24 -21.32
C ASP A 147 -9.18 7.63 -20.35
N PRO A 148 -7.93 7.25 -20.65
CA PRO A 148 -6.79 7.57 -19.81
C PRO A 148 -6.57 9.08 -19.64
N VAL A 149 -6.86 9.89 -20.67
CA VAL A 149 -6.68 11.35 -20.64
C VAL A 149 -7.65 11.99 -19.64
N LYS A 150 -8.91 11.58 -19.67
CA LYS A 150 -9.91 12.02 -18.69
C LYS A 150 -9.52 11.60 -17.28
N THR A 151 -9.00 10.40 -17.10
CA THR A 151 -8.53 9.91 -15.80
C THR A 151 -7.36 10.74 -15.29
N LYS A 152 -6.37 11.06 -16.13
CA LYS A 152 -5.24 11.93 -15.79
C LYS A 152 -5.71 13.35 -15.43
N SER A 153 -6.72 13.89 -16.12
CA SER A 153 -7.32 15.18 -15.78
C SER A 153 -8.00 15.15 -14.40
N GLY A 154 -8.72 14.07 -14.07
CA GLY A 154 -9.32 13.90 -12.74
C GLY A 154 -8.28 13.78 -11.61
N LEU A 155 -7.10 13.21 -11.88
CA LEU A 155 -5.99 13.17 -10.91
C LEU A 155 -5.47 14.57 -10.60
N MET A 156 -5.40 15.45 -11.60
CA MET A 156 -4.97 16.85 -11.39
C MET A 156 -5.94 17.61 -10.47
N GLU A 157 -7.23 17.36 -10.55
CA GLU A 157 -8.24 17.94 -9.64
C GLU A 157 -8.00 17.52 -8.18
N GLU A 158 -7.46 16.32 -7.98
CA GLU A 158 -7.07 15.82 -6.64
C GLU A 158 -5.64 16.23 -6.23
N GLY A 159 -4.99 17.10 -7.04
CA GLY A 159 -3.64 17.59 -6.78
C GLY A 159 -2.54 16.54 -6.98
N LEU A 160 -2.76 15.58 -7.87
CA LEU A 160 -1.75 14.67 -8.42
C LEU A 160 -1.52 15.05 -9.87
N VAL A 161 -0.45 15.79 -10.16
CA VAL A 161 -0.13 16.25 -11.51
C VAL A 161 0.74 15.21 -12.21
N PRO A 162 0.25 14.55 -13.28
CA PRO A 162 1.05 13.61 -14.04
C PRO A 162 2.27 14.24 -14.70
N THR A 163 3.34 13.46 -14.88
CA THR A 163 4.56 13.88 -15.59
C THR A 163 4.28 14.35 -17.01
N ASP A 164 3.30 13.74 -17.70
CA ASP A 164 2.81 14.17 -19.03
C ASP A 164 2.31 15.63 -19.05
N PHE A 165 1.88 16.16 -17.92
CA PHE A 165 1.40 17.55 -17.75
C PHE A 165 2.39 18.43 -16.95
N GLY A 166 3.65 17.98 -16.84
CA GLY A 166 4.72 18.73 -16.19
C GLY A 166 4.73 18.61 -14.65
N GLY A 167 4.07 17.60 -14.09
CA GLY A 167 4.09 17.28 -12.67
C GLY A 167 5.17 16.26 -12.29
N ASP A 168 5.00 15.66 -11.13
CA ASP A 168 5.92 14.72 -10.49
C ASP A 168 5.32 13.32 -10.28
N VAL A 169 4.07 13.11 -10.72
CA VAL A 169 3.38 11.84 -10.54
C VAL A 169 3.48 10.98 -11.79
N GLU A 170 4.15 9.85 -11.68
CA GLU A 170 4.25 8.88 -12.77
C GLU A 170 2.93 8.13 -12.97
N CYS A 171 2.46 8.09 -14.23
CA CYS A 171 1.24 7.40 -14.62
C CYS A 171 1.55 6.36 -15.70
N VAL A 172 1.18 5.11 -15.44
CA VAL A 172 1.34 4.00 -16.39
C VAL A 172 -0.02 3.46 -16.78
N GLU A 173 -0.26 3.32 -18.09
CA GLU A 173 -1.47 2.72 -18.65
C GLU A 173 -1.30 1.20 -18.70
N VAL A 174 -2.20 0.47 -18.01
CA VAL A 174 -2.08 -0.98 -17.87
C VAL A 174 -3.39 -1.69 -18.18
N SER A 175 -3.29 -2.97 -18.46
CA SER A 175 -4.43 -3.89 -18.45
C SER A 175 -4.09 -5.15 -17.66
N ALA A 176 -4.72 -5.32 -16.53
CA ALA A 176 -4.59 -6.53 -15.71
C ALA A 176 -5.14 -7.78 -16.42
N LEU A 177 -5.98 -7.61 -17.45
CA LEU A 177 -6.54 -8.71 -18.21
C LEU A 177 -5.56 -9.22 -19.30
N THR A 178 -4.98 -8.30 -20.07
CA THR A 178 -4.09 -8.63 -21.19
C THR A 178 -2.62 -8.67 -20.82
N GLY A 179 -2.23 -8.01 -19.72
CA GLY A 179 -0.86 -7.85 -19.29
C GLY A 179 -0.15 -6.64 -19.92
N ALA A 180 -0.83 -5.88 -20.77
CA ALA A 180 -0.23 -4.69 -21.38
C ALA A 180 0.20 -3.67 -20.31
N GLY A 181 1.38 -3.07 -20.46
CA GLY A 181 1.93 -2.04 -19.58
C GLY A 181 2.38 -2.52 -18.19
N ILE A 182 2.22 -3.81 -17.85
CA ILE A 182 2.60 -4.31 -16.51
C ILE A 182 4.13 -4.36 -16.37
N ASP A 183 4.85 -4.74 -17.41
CA ASP A 183 6.32 -4.71 -17.40
C ASP A 183 6.86 -3.28 -17.25
N ASP A 184 6.21 -2.29 -17.86
CA ASP A 184 6.55 -0.88 -17.71
C ASP A 184 6.32 -0.41 -16.26
N LEU A 185 5.19 -0.81 -15.66
CA LEU A 185 4.89 -0.53 -14.26
C LEU A 185 5.95 -1.14 -13.32
N LEU A 186 6.32 -2.40 -13.53
CA LEU A 186 7.35 -3.06 -12.71
C LEU A 186 8.72 -2.42 -12.87
N GLY A 187 9.10 -2.07 -14.11
CA GLY A 187 10.34 -1.34 -14.40
C GLY A 187 10.39 0.02 -13.72
N LEU A 188 9.28 0.76 -13.74
CA LEU A 188 9.15 2.05 -13.05
C LEU A 188 9.27 1.90 -11.53
N LEU A 189 8.66 0.85 -10.94
CA LEU A 189 8.76 0.57 -9.52
C LEU A 189 10.20 0.26 -9.09
N VAL A 190 10.95 -0.49 -9.90
CA VAL A 190 12.39 -0.74 -9.65
C VAL A 190 13.16 0.57 -9.70
N LEU A 191 12.99 1.36 -10.77
CA LEU A 191 13.66 2.65 -10.92
C LEU A 191 13.38 3.59 -9.74
N GLN A 192 12.10 3.69 -9.33
CA GLN A 192 11.72 4.53 -8.21
C GLN A 192 12.31 4.05 -6.88
N SER A 193 12.45 2.72 -6.70
CA SER A 193 13.08 2.15 -5.51
C SER A 193 14.58 2.49 -5.42
N GLU A 194 15.25 2.58 -6.56
CA GLU A 194 16.66 2.99 -6.65
C GLU A 194 16.81 4.48 -6.31
N VAL A 195 15.92 5.33 -6.82
CA VAL A 195 15.90 6.78 -6.51
C VAL A 195 15.68 7.05 -5.01
N LEU A 196 14.87 6.21 -4.35
CA LEU A 196 14.62 6.31 -2.90
C LEU A 196 15.81 5.86 -2.04
N GLU A 197 16.85 5.23 -2.62
CA GLU A 197 18.05 4.75 -1.90
C GLU A 197 17.73 4.00 -0.60
N LEU A 198 16.76 3.07 -0.67
CA LEU A 198 16.26 2.35 0.50
C LEU A 198 17.34 1.48 1.15
N GLN A 199 17.68 1.78 2.40
CA GLN A 199 18.75 1.11 3.13
C GLN A 199 18.24 0.58 4.47
N ALA A 200 18.86 -0.50 4.94
CA ALA A 200 18.60 -1.07 6.26
C ALA A 200 19.89 -1.53 6.93
N ASN A 201 19.90 -1.49 8.27
CA ASN A 201 20.98 -2.07 9.06
C ASN A 201 20.61 -3.50 9.47
N PRO A 202 21.23 -4.55 8.92
CA PRO A 202 20.90 -5.94 9.25
C PRO A 202 21.29 -6.35 10.68
N LYS A 203 22.10 -5.53 11.36
CA LYS A 203 22.54 -5.76 12.75
C LYS A 203 21.74 -4.93 13.76
N ALA A 204 20.81 -4.10 13.32
CA ALA A 204 19.95 -3.34 14.23
C ALA A 204 18.97 -4.25 14.98
N ASN A 205 18.47 -3.78 16.10
CA ASN A 205 17.38 -4.44 16.81
C ASN A 205 16.16 -4.54 15.88
N CYS A 206 15.49 -5.69 15.90
CA CYS A 206 14.30 -5.91 15.08
C CYS A 206 13.22 -4.89 15.46
N ARG A 207 12.71 -4.18 14.45
CA ARG A 207 11.52 -3.33 14.54
C ARG A 207 10.52 -3.84 13.50
N ALA A 208 9.30 -4.10 13.94
CA ALA A 208 8.23 -4.55 13.06
C ALA A 208 6.98 -3.72 13.30
N SER A 209 6.23 -3.47 12.24
CA SER A 209 4.89 -2.87 12.31
C SER A 209 3.85 -3.96 12.20
N ILE A 210 2.94 -4.05 13.17
CA ILE A 210 1.83 -4.99 13.11
C ILE A 210 0.80 -4.45 12.11
N ILE A 211 0.63 -5.18 11.02
CA ILE A 211 -0.31 -4.84 9.95
C ILE A 211 -1.72 -5.30 10.33
N GLU A 212 -1.84 -6.53 10.82
CA GLU A 212 -3.10 -7.14 11.23
C GLU A 212 -2.89 -8.02 12.47
N ALA A 213 -3.85 -8.01 13.38
CA ALA A 213 -3.85 -8.90 14.53
C ALA A 213 -5.24 -9.53 14.70
N ARG A 214 -5.28 -10.83 14.99
CA ARG A 214 -6.51 -11.58 15.22
C ARG A 214 -6.35 -12.60 16.33
N VAL A 215 -7.47 -13.00 16.93
CA VAL A 215 -7.50 -14.08 17.92
C VAL A 215 -8.08 -15.33 17.24
N GLU A 216 -7.30 -16.40 17.19
CA GLU A 216 -7.71 -17.66 16.61
C GLU A 216 -8.09 -18.66 17.71
N PRO A 217 -9.23 -19.38 17.58
CA PRO A 217 -9.60 -20.41 18.53
C PRO A 217 -8.52 -21.52 18.57
N GLY A 218 -7.92 -21.76 19.75
CA GLY A 218 -6.93 -22.81 19.96
C GLY A 218 -5.47 -22.38 19.85
N THR A 219 -5.14 -21.36 19.05
CA THR A 219 -3.77 -20.83 18.89
C THR A 219 -3.54 -19.52 19.64
N GLY A 220 -4.61 -18.82 20.05
CA GLY A 220 -4.52 -17.53 20.75
C GLY A 220 -4.38 -16.35 19.81
N SER A 221 -3.66 -15.30 20.24
CA SER A 221 -3.45 -14.10 19.43
C SER A 221 -2.39 -14.36 18.36
N SER A 222 -2.73 -14.12 17.09
CA SER A 222 -1.82 -14.12 15.96
C SER A 222 -1.73 -12.73 15.36
N ALA A 223 -0.57 -12.35 14.83
CA ALA A 223 -0.35 -11.06 14.19
C ALA A 223 0.49 -11.24 12.92
N THR A 224 0.16 -10.45 11.89
CA THR A 224 0.98 -10.24 10.70
C THR A 224 1.81 -8.98 10.89
N ALA A 225 3.14 -9.09 10.76
CA ALA A 225 4.09 -8.01 10.96
C ALA A 225 5.09 -7.93 9.81
#